data_e51f94c9bacdaf0cff3e27664bc8e6bf
#
_entry.id   e51f94c9bacdaf0cff3e27664bc8e6bf
#
_cell.length_a   1.000
_cell.length_b   1.000
_cell.length_c   1.000
_cell.angle_alpha   90.00
_cell.angle_beta   90.00
_cell.angle_gamma   90.00
#
_symmetry.space_group_name_H-M   'P 1'
#
loop_
_entity.id
_entity.type
_entity.pdbx_description
1 polymer ?
#
loop_
_entity_poly.entity_id
_entity_poly.type
_entity_poly.pdbx_seq_one_letter_code
_entity_poly.pdbx_strand_id
1 'polypeptide(L)'
;MSISARFEVAFSRFLAPDGGIEQQLPAFARERDTVLRLYRAMVLTRTFDTRAVALQRTGRLGTYASSLGQEAVAVGAGDAMQPGDVQVPSFREHGAQWLRGVTLLEMLQFWGGDERGSCFGAQPRDFPVSITVGAHATHAVSVAHA
;
A
#
# COMPACT_ATOMS: atom_id res chain seq x y z
N MET A 1 34.62 14.76 24.52
CA MET A 1 33.61 14.40 23.49
C MET A 1 32.45 15.33 23.67
N SER A 2 32.04 16.08 22.64
CA SER A 2 30.89 16.96 22.67
C SER A 2 29.73 16.30 21.91
N ILE A 3 28.48 16.39 22.45
CA ILE A 3 27.29 15.93 21.75
C ILE A 3 26.87 17.07 20.83
N SER A 4 26.81 16.80 19.51
CA SER A 4 26.40 17.78 18.51
C SER A 4 24.88 17.83 18.28
N ALA A 5 24.15 16.76 18.63
CA ALA A 5 22.69 16.72 18.57
C ALA A 5 22.12 15.67 19.53
N ARG A 6 20.92 15.93 20.03
CA ARG A 6 20.10 14.97 20.78
C ARG A 6 18.67 15.11 20.29
N PHE A 7 18.00 14.00 20.00
CA PHE A 7 16.60 13.97 19.61
C PHE A 7 15.90 12.74 20.20
N GLU A 8 14.58 12.85 20.36
CA GLU A 8 13.71 11.78 20.84
C GLU A 8 12.83 11.31 19.68
N VAL A 9 12.60 10.00 19.60
CA VAL A 9 11.67 9.41 18.65
C VAL A 9 10.48 8.84 19.42
N ALA A 10 9.30 9.40 19.18
CA ALA A 10 8.08 8.89 19.77
C ALA A 10 7.73 7.52 19.16
N PHE A 11 7.39 6.58 20.04
CA PHE A 11 6.90 5.27 19.65
C PHE A 11 5.44 5.13 20.07
N SER A 12 4.57 4.76 19.12
CA SER A 12 3.15 4.56 19.38
C SER A 12 2.75 3.14 18.98
N ARG A 13 2.15 2.41 19.92
CA ARG A 13 1.66 1.06 19.70
C ARG A 13 0.32 0.86 20.42
N PHE A 14 -0.68 0.40 19.69
CA PHE A 14 -2.02 0.12 20.23
C PHE A 14 -2.16 -1.31 20.73
N LEU A 15 -1.48 -2.26 20.08
CA LEU A 15 -1.54 -3.67 20.41
C LEU A 15 -0.13 -4.23 20.68
N ALA A 16 0.03 -4.93 21.78
CA ALA A 16 1.21 -5.74 22.06
C ALA A 16 1.30 -6.97 21.11
N PRO A 17 2.47 -7.61 21.00
CA PRO A 17 2.63 -8.83 20.19
C PRO A 17 1.72 -10.00 20.59
N ASP A 18 1.31 -10.06 21.85
CA ASP A 18 0.37 -11.04 22.41
C ASP A 18 -1.10 -10.66 22.21
N GLY A 19 -1.38 -9.50 21.60
CA GLY A 19 -2.71 -8.97 21.37
C GLY A 19 -3.26 -8.10 22.51
N GLY A 20 -2.49 -7.87 23.57
CA GLY A 20 -2.87 -6.95 24.66
C GLY A 20 -3.03 -5.51 24.18
N ILE A 21 -4.01 -4.79 24.71
CA ILE A 21 -4.26 -3.39 24.38
C ILE A 21 -3.36 -2.51 25.24
N GLU A 22 -2.45 -1.75 24.62
CA GLU A 22 -1.51 -0.86 25.32
C GLU A 22 -1.98 0.59 25.37
N GLN A 23 -2.82 1.02 24.42
CA GLN A 23 -3.35 2.37 24.35
C GLN A 23 -4.83 2.34 23.96
N GLN A 24 -5.53 3.45 24.17
CA GLN A 24 -6.91 3.59 23.74
C GLN A 24 -7.02 3.37 22.23
N LEU A 25 -7.77 2.36 21.82
CA LEU A 25 -7.99 2.06 20.42
C LEU A 25 -8.75 3.19 19.72
N PRO A 26 -8.40 3.51 18.46
CA PRO A 26 -9.14 4.45 17.64
C PRO A 26 -10.59 3.99 17.42
N ALA A 27 -11.49 4.92 17.12
CA ALA A 27 -12.93 4.65 17.04
C ALA A 27 -13.26 3.51 16.06
N PHE A 28 -12.66 3.50 14.87
CA PHE A 28 -12.91 2.47 13.85
C PHE A 28 -12.59 1.04 14.33
N ALA A 29 -11.64 0.88 15.26
CA ALA A 29 -11.26 -0.44 15.78
C ALA A 29 -12.36 -1.09 16.63
N ARG A 30 -13.40 -0.34 17.01
CA ARG A 30 -14.60 -0.85 17.69
C ARG A 30 -15.69 -1.30 16.70
N GLU A 31 -15.54 -0.97 15.44
CA GLU A 31 -16.47 -1.31 14.37
C GLU A 31 -16.04 -2.64 13.73
N ARG A 32 -16.67 -3.73 14.16
CA ARG A 32 -16.34 -5.08 13.72
C ARG A 32 -16.25 -5.23 12.20
N ASP A 33 -17.21 -4.66 11.47
CA ASP A 33 -17.28 -4.83 10.02
C ASP A 33 -16.14 -4.09 9.32
N THR A 34 -15.77 -2.91 9.80
CA THR A 34 -14.60 -2.15 9.34
C THR A 34 -13.32 -2.94 9.56
N VAL A 35 -13.10 -3.45 10.77
CA VAL A 35 -11.91 -4.25 11.10
C VAL A 35 -11.82 -5.51 10.24
N LEU A 36 -12.94 -6.23 10.06
CA LEU A 36 -12.98 -7.43 9.22
C LEU A 36 -12.72 -7.12 7.75
N ARG A 37 -13.24 -6.02 7.23
CA ARG A 37 -13.00 -5.57 5.86
C ARG A 37 -11.52 -5.26 5.64
N LEU A 38 -10.91 -4.49 6.54
CA LEU A 38 -9.48 -4.16 6.49
C LEU A 38 -8.60 -5.42 6.60
N TYR A 39 -8.92 -6.30 7.53
CA TYR A 39 -8.21 -7.56 7.69
C TYR A 39 -8.27 -8.44 6.43
N ARG A 40 -9.45 -8.57 5.82
CA ARG A 40 -9.63 -9.31 4.56
C ARG A 40 -8.79 -8.71 3.44
N ALA A 41 -8.73 -7.38 3.34
CA ALA A 41 -7.90 -6.69 2.35
C ALA A 41 -6.39 -6.98 2.57
N MET A 42 -5.93 -6.98 3.83
CA MET A 42 -4.55 -7.34 4.16
C MET A 42 -4.23 -8.80 3.81
N VAL A 43 -5.14 -9.73 4.11
CA VAL A 43 -4.98 -11.16 3.76
C VAL A 43 -4.93 -11.36 2.25
N LEU A 44 -5.79 -10.66 1.50
CA LEU A 44 -5.77 -10.70 0.04
C LEU A 44 -4.45 -10.16 -0.51
N THR A 45 -4.01 -8.99 -0.01
CA THR A 45 -2.74 -8.36 -0.41
C THR A 45 -1.56 -9.30 -0.14
N ARG A 46 -1.51 -9.95 1.03
CA ARG A 46 -0.50 -10.95 1.39
C ARG A 46 -0.52 -12.16 0.46
N THR A 47 -1.72 -12.65 0.15
CA THR A 47 -1.90 -13.82 -0.73
C THR A 47 -1.44 -13.51 -2.16
N PHE A 48 -1.82 -12.33 -2.66
CA PHE A 48 -1.36 -11.82 -3.96
C PHE A 48 0.17 -11.71 -4.00
N ASP A 49 0.76 -11.04 -3.01
CA ASP A 49 2.21 -10.85 -2.91
C ASP A 49 2.96 -12.19 -2.93
N THR A 50 2.52 -13.15 -2.14
CA THR A 50 3.12 -14.49 -2.10
C THR A 50 3.06 -15.19 -3.46
N ARG A 51 1.95 -15.06 -4.19
CA ARG A 51 1.79 -15.62 -5.53
C ARG A 51 2.64 -14.90 -6.57
N ALA A 52 2.70 -13.57 -6.52
CA ALA A 52 3.53 -12.78 -7.41
C ALA A 52 5.03 -13.09 -7.24
N VAL A 53 5.52 -13.23 -6.02
CA VAL A 53 6.89 -13.67 -5.72
C VAL A 53 7.15 -15.08 -6.30
N ALA A 54 6.20 -16.01 -6.17
CA ALA A 54 6.34 -17.34 -6.74
C ALA A 54 6.41 -17.30 -8.27
N LEU A 55 5.60 -16.47 -8.93
CA LEU A 55 5.63 -16.27 -10.39
C LEU A 55 6.95 -15.64 -10.83
N GLN A 56 7.47 -14.67 -10.10
CA GLN A 56 8.78 -14.07 -10.38
C GLN A 56 9.90 -15.11 -10.29
N ARG A 57 9.93 -15.91 -9.23
CA ARG A 57 10.96 -16.96 -9.04
C ARG A 57 10.96 -18.01 -10.14
N THR A 58 9.83 -18.21 -10.81
CA THR A 58 9.70 -19.15 -11.94
C THR A 58 9.86 -18.46 -13.30
N GLY A 59 10.25 -17.18 -13.35
CA GLY A 59 10.44 -16.41 -14.57
C GLY A 59 9.14 -16.06 -15.32
N ARG A 60 7.97 -16.23 -14.67
CA ARG A 60 6.66 -15.90 -15.26
C ARG A 60 6.25 -14.44 -15.05
N LEU A 61 6.87 -13.76 -14.10
CA LEU A 61 6.89 -12.30 -13.95
C LEU A 61 8.31 -11.80 -14.13
N GLY A 62 8.44 -10.54 -14.54
CA GLY A 62 9.71 -9.82 -14.55
C GLY A 62 10.17 -9.45 -13.14
N THR A 63 10.53 -8.20 -12.93
CA THR A 63 10.79 -7.66 -11.59
C THR A 63 9.49 -7.56 -10.80
N TYR A 64 9.54 -7.91 -9.51
CA TYR A 64 8.41 -7.70 -8.60
C TYR A 64 8.92 -7.18 -7.26
N ALA A 65 8.31 -6.12 -6.78
CA ALA A 65 8.62 -5.53 -5.47
C ALA A 65 7.63 -6.04 -4.42
N SER A 66 8.04 -7.03 -3.63
CA SER A 66 7.20 -7.58 -2.56
C SER A 66 6.83 -6.50 -1.53
N SER A 67 5.57 -6.49 -1.13
CA SER A 67 5.00 -5.64 -0.06
C SER A 67 4.87 -6.38 1.28
N LEU A 68 5.51 -7.54 1.42
CA LEU A 68 5.46 -8.38 2.63
C LEU A 68 5.77 -7.56 3.89
N GLY A 69 4.86 -7.57 4.85
CA GLY A 69 4.96 -6.83 6.10
C GLY A 69 4.46 -5.39 6.04
N GLN A 70 4.07 -4.88 4.87
CA GLN A 70 3.57 -3.51 4.67
C GLN A 70 2.06 -3.46 4.34
N GLU A 71 1.36 -4.58 4.44
CA GLU A 71 -0.05 -4.69 4.04
C GLU A 71 -0.93 -3.69 4.78
N ALA A 72 -0.72 -3.53 6.09
CA ALA A 72 -1.52 -2.62 6.91
C ALA A 72 -1.31 -1.14 6.51
N VAL A 73 -0.11 -0.76 6.09
CA VAL A 73 0.19 0.61 5.62
C VAL A 73 -0.57 0.89 4.33
N ALA A 74 -0.44 0.01 3.34
CA ALA A 74 -1.08 0.19 2.04
C ALA A 74 -2.62 0.12 2.16
N VAL A 75 -3.15 -0.85 2.89
CA VAL A 75 -4.59 -1.02 3.10
C VAL A 75 -5.17 0.15 3.88
N GLY A 76 -4.50 0.60 4.96
CA GLY A 76 -4.95 1.74 5.75
C GLY A 76 -4.96 3.05 4.95
N ALA A 77 -3.92 3.30 4.15
CA ALA A 77 -3.87 4.46 3.26
C ALA A 77 -5.00 4.43 2.22
N GLY A 78 -5.19 3.30 1.54
CA GLY A 78 -6.25 3.16 0.54
C GLY A 78 -7.66 3.29 1.11
N ASP A 79 -7.88 2.80 2.34
CA ASP A 79 -9.17 2.93 3.04
C ASP A 79 -9.48 4.35 3.48
N ALA A 80 -8.47 5.13 3.82
CA ALA A 80 -8.62 6.53 4.23
C ALA A 80 -8.89 7.47 3.05
N MET A 81 -8.58 7.06 1.82
CA MET A 81 -8.76 7.89 0.63
C MET A 81 -10.25 8.08 0.29
N GLN A 82 -10.57 9.31 -0.11
CA GLN A 82 -11.90 9.67 -0.60
C GLN A 82 -12.03 9.41 -2.12
N PRO A 83 -13.25 9.31 -2.66
CA PRO A 83 -13.45 9.08 -4.11
C PRO A 83 -12.81 10.12 -5.03
N GLY A 84 -12.64 11.36 -4.54
CA GLY A 84 -12.01 12.44 -5.29
C GLY A 84 -10.49 12.48 -5.22
N ASP A 85 -9.89 11.72 -4.30
CA ASP A 85 -8.43 11.69 -4.12
C ASP A 85 -7.75 11.00 -5.29
N VAL A 86 -6.50 11.37 -5.53
CA VAL A 86 -5.65 10.80 -6.57
C VAL A 86 -4.50 10.04 -5.90
N GLN A 87 -4.39 8.75 -6.18
CA GLN A 87 -3.25 7.97 -5.72
C GLN A 87 -2.05 8.18 -6.63
N VAL A 88 -0.91 8.52 -6.04
CA VAL A 88 0.39 8.59 -6.72
C VAL A 88 1.31 7.54 -6.09
N PRO A 89 1.23 6.28 -6.54
CA PRO A 89 1.90 5.17 -5.88
C PRO A 89 3.41 5.16 -6.17
N SER A 90 4.16 4.59 -5.23
CA SER A 90 5.50 4.10 -5.48
C SER A 90 5.40 2.70 -6.15
N PHE A 91 5.85 1.64 -5.47
CA PHE A 91 5.85 0.29 -6.04
C PHE A 91 5.44 -0.82 -5.04
N ARG A 92 4.95 -0.45 -3.85
CA ARG A 92 4.52 -1.42 -2.82
C ARG A 92 3.09 -1.20 -2.31
N GLU A 93 2.34 -0.30 -2.92
CA GLU A 93 1.02 0.12 -2.49
C GLU A 93 -0.11 -0.79 -3.05
N HIS A 94 0.17 -2.08 -3.27
CA HIS A 94 -0.77 -3.05 -3.85
C HIS A 94 -2.12 -3.09 -3.11
N GLY A 95 -2.10 -3.02 -1.77
CA GLY A 95 -3.32 -3.00 -0.96
C GLY A 95 -4.16 -1.75 -1.19
N ALA A 96 -3.53 -0.58 -1.36
CA ALA A 96 -4.22 0.66 -1.67
C ALA A 96 -4.81 0.64 -3.08
N GLN A 97 -4.04 0.19 -4.08
CA GLN A 97 -4.51 0.02 -5.45
C GLN A 97 -5.73 -0.91 -5.51
N TRP A 98 -5.68 -2.04 -4.79
CA TRP A 98 -6.81 -2.97 -4.70
C TRP A 98 -8.06 -2.31 -4.14
N LEU A 99 -7.95 -1.58 -3.02
CA LEU A 99 -9.09 -0.89 -2.41
C LEU A 99 -9.66 0.22 -3.29
N ARG A 100 -8.86 0.78 -4.17
CA ARG A 100 -9.28 1.76 -5.17
C ARG A 100 -9.83 1.12 -6.45
N GLY A 101 -9.91 -0.20 -6.51
CA GLY A 101 -10.54 -0.94 -7.60
C GLY A 101 -9.60 -1.38 -8.72
N VAL A 102 -8.28 -1.20 -8.57
CA VAL A 102 -7.31 -1.80 -9.49
C VAL A 102 -7.37 -3.32 -9.33
N THR A 103 -7.53 -4.04 -10.41
CA THR A 103 -7.66 -5.49 -10.37
C THR A 103 -6.31 -6.18 -10.17
N LEU A 104 -6.34 -7.37 -9.59
CA LEU A 104 -5.12 -8.19 -9.44
C LEU A 104 -4.50 -8.54 -10.80
N LEU A 105 -5.32 -8.62 -11.86
CA LEU A 105 -4.83 -8.85 -13.22
C LEU A 105 -4.03 -7.65 -13.74
N GLU A 106 -4.54 -6.43 -13.60
CA GLU A 106 -3.81 -5.21 -13.99
C GLU A 106 -2.47 -5.10 -13.26
N MET A 107 -2.44 -5.40 -11.95
CA MET A 107 -1.18 -5.43 -11.20
C MET A 107 -0.20 -6.49 -11.76
N LEU A 108 -0.66 -7.69 -12.07
CA LEU A 108 0.17 -8.73 -12.66
C LEU A 108 0.64 -8.38 -14.07
N GLN A 109 -0.19 -7.73 -14.88
CA GLN A 109 0.18 -7.23 -16.21
C GLN A 109 1.31 -6.21 -16.10
N PHE A 110 1.19 -5.21 -15.21
CA PHE A 110 2.25 -4.23 -14.98
C PHE A 110 3.59 -4.93 -14.62
N TRP A 111 3.58 -5.80 -13.63
CA TRP A 111 4.80 -6.52 -13.20
C TRP A 111 5.28 -7.56 -14.21
N GLY A 112 4.43 -7.95 -15.14
CA GLY A 112 4.75 -8.79 -16.32
C GLY A 112 5.34 -8.02 -17.50
N GLY A 113 5.37 -6.67 -17.41
CA GLY A 113 5.86 -5.81 -18.50
C GLY A 113 4.81 -5.46 -19.55
N ASP A 114 3.53 -5.67 -19.25
CA ASP A 114 2.40 -5.28 -20.10
C ASP A 114 1.88 -3.89 -19.73
N GLU A 115 2.03 -2.92 -20.61
CA GLU A 115 1.64 -1.52 -20.39
C GLU A 115 0.15 -1.34 -20.05
N ARG A 116 -0.71 -2.28 -20.50
CA ARG A 116 -2.15 -2.27 -20.18
C ARG A 116 -2.40 -2.37 -18.68
N GLY A 117 -1.49 -2.93 -17.91
CA GLY A 117 -1.53 -2.96 -16.45
C GLY A 117 -1.35 -1.60 -15.77
N SER A 118 -1.06 -0.54 -16.54
CA SER A 118 -0.99 0.85 -16.04
C SER A 118 -2.22 1.69 -16.38
N CYS A 119 -3.20 1.11 -17.06
CA CYS A 119 -4.43 1.79 -17.47
C CYS A 119 -5.59 1.38 -16.54
N PHE A 120 -5.67 1.99 -15.37
CA PHE A 120 -6.66 1.63 -14.35
C PHE A 120 -8.07 2.04 -14.74
N GLY A 121 -8.89 1.08 -15.13
CA GLY A 121 -10.27 1.34 -15.57
C GLY A 121 -11.16 1.92 -14.45
N ALA A 122 -11.00 1.48 -13.21
CA ALA A 122 -11.80 1.91 -12.08
C ALA A 122 -11.43 3.31 -11.56
N GLN A 123 -10.17 3.71 -11.67
CA GLN A 123 -9.65 4.98 -11.18
C GLN A 123 -8.73 5.64 -12.23
N PRO A 124 -9.30 6.21 -13.30
CA PRO A 124 -8.51 6.72 -14.43
C PRO A 124 -7.63 7.94 -14.08
N ARG A 125 -7.84 8.55 -12.90
CA ARG A 125 -7.03 9.66 -12.40
C ARG A 125 -5.86 9.21 -11.53
N ASP A 126 -5.85 7.98 -11.07
CA ASP A 126 -4.72 7.44 -10.30
C ASP A 126 -3.51 7.24 -11.22
N PHE A 127 -2.35 7.56 -10.69
CA PHE A 127 -1.11 7.42 -11.44
C PHE A 127 -0.68 5.95 -11.52
N PRO A 128 0.01 5.57 -12.58
CA PRO A 128 0.65 4.26 -12.67
C PRO A 128 1.77 4.13 -11.62
N VAL A 129 2.14 2.90 -11.33
CA VAL A 129 3.25 2.59 -10.41
C VAL A 129 4.54 3.26 -10.87
N SER A 130 5.22 3.96 -9.96
CA SER A 130 6.55 4.53 -10.20
C SER A 130 7.61 3.73 -9.47
N ILE A 131 8.47 3.02 -10.20
CA ILE A 131 9.56 2.21 -9.63
C ILE A 131 10.72 3.09 -9.17
N THR A 132 10.88 4.28 -9.76
CA THR A 132 11.92 5.24 -9.36
C THR A 132 11.65 5.77 -7.97
N VAL A 133 12.53 5.42 -7.02
CA VAL A 133 12.38 5.80 -5.60
C VAL A 133 12.33 7.32 -5.45
N GLY A 134 11.27 7.81 -4.81
CA GLY A 134 11.06 9.24 -4.55
C GLY A 134 10.36 10.01 -5.67
N ALA A 135 10.28 9.52 -6.91
CA ALA A 135 9.63 10.22 -8.02
C ALA A 135 8.14 10.50 -7.76
N HIS A 136 7.44 9.58 -7.09
CA HIS A 136 6.03 9.74 -6.72
C HIS A 136 5.80 10.99 -5.85
N ALA A 137 6.76 11.40 -5.01
CA ALA A 137 6.62 12.59 -4.17
C ALA A 137 6.52 13.89 -4.98
N THR A 138 7.34 14.03 -6.02
CA THR A 138 7.30 15.19 -6.92
C THR A 138 6.02 15.23 -7.76
N HIS A 139 5.56 14.06 -8.23
CA HIS A 139 4.27 13.95 -8.93
C HIS A 139 3.11 14.31 -8.01
N ALA A 140 3.11 13.84 -6.76
CA ALA A 140 2.06 14.15 -5.79
C ALA A 140 1.97 15.65 -5.50
N VAL A 141 3.11 16.35 -5.36
CA VAL A 141 3.15 17.82 -5.22
C VAL A 141 2.53 18.51 -6.43
N SER A 142 2.85 18.06 -7.64
CA SER A 142 2.30 18.63 -8.86
C SER A 142 0.78 18.43 -8.96
N VAL A 143 0.29 17.24 -8.60
CA VAL A 143 -1.15 16.94 -8.57
C VAL A 143 -1.89 17.77 -7.53
N ALA A 144 -1.28 17.97 -6.35
CA ALA A 144 -1.88 18.76 -5.28
C ALA A 144 -1.91 20.27 -5.60
N HIS A 145 -1.10 20.74 -6.56
CA HIS A 145 -1.05 22.15 -6.98
C HIS A 145 -1.98 22.45 -8.16
N ALA A 146 -2.37 21.44 -8.92
CA ALA A 146 -3.22 21.59 -10.11
C ALA A 146 -4.71 21.70 -9.75
#